data_ca9d1110fa8b0c74c11fac6c9101bd78
#
_entry.id   ca9d1110fa8b0c74c11fac6c9101bd78
#
_cell.length_a   1.000
_cell.length_b   1.000
_cell.length_c   1.000
_cell.angle_alpha   90.00
_cell.angle_beta   90.00
_cell.angle_gamma   90.00
#
_symmetry.space_group_name_H-M   'P 1'
#
loop_
_entity.id
_entity.type
_entity.pdbx_description
1 polymer ?
#
loop_
_entity_poly.entity_id
_entity_poly.type
_entity_poly.pdbx_seq_one_letter_code
_entity_poly.pdbx_strand_id
1 'polypeptide(L)'
;VKLIGLDGNIRYMNGNGICAMEIDDFCAVEGQPWADLWPDEARQAIIGSYPQAATGQTVRFRAFCPTAKGSPRWWDVTVSPVTDNAGDHAGYLSVSRDITETETAREALEIAAAEMKHRLKNTYSMIGSLLIGFAKGNADNEAFAHEMAERMGALSTAQALFVSDEVPLELDRLIPALVTPFDQPACPVTIERLSSSIVDQGQANAIALVIGELAVNSAKHGALHHGGNVHVSAVEELESLTILWVERSNQPVLARDRTGGQGLRLMERIVRARRGIIAYDWDDSGLSVRLTFRR
;
A
#
# COMPACT_ATOMS: atom_id res chain seq x y z
N VAL A 1 28.85 -9.57 -19.76
CA VAL A 1 29.13 -8.36 -20.56
C VAL A 1 29.01 -8.70 -22.02
N LYS A 2 28.37 -7.83 -22.81
CA LYS A 2 28.18 -7.99 -24.26
C LYS A 2 28.54 -6.69 -24.97
N LEU A 3 29.12 -6.79 -26.16
CA LEU A 3 29.21 -5.69 -27.12
C LEU A 3 28.20 -5.92 -28.24
N ILE A 4 27.45 -4.89 -28.56
CA ILE A 4 26.36 -4.91 -29.54
C ILE A 4 26.67 -3.83 -30.56
N GLY A 5 26.59 -4.18 -31.84
CA GLY A 5 26.82 -3.25 -32.94
C GLY A 5 25.69 -2.21 -33.05
N LEU A 6 25.91 -1.18 -33.87
CA LEU A 6 24.90 -0.18 -34.21
C LEU A 6 23.62 -0.78 -34.84
N ASP A 7 23.77 -1.95 -35.50
CA ASP A 7 22.71 -2.74 -36.08
C ASP A 7 21.91 -3.58 -35.05
N GLY A 8 22.27 -3.51 -33.75
CA GLY A 8 21.62 -4.27 -32.67
C GLY A 8 22.11 -5.72 -32.56
N ASN A 9 23.11 -6.14 -33.36
CA ASN A 9 23.62 -7.51 -33.39
C ASN A 9 24.75 -7.71 -32.38
N ILE A 10 24.82 -8.91 -31.79
CA ILE A 10 25.84 -9.27 -30.81
C ILE A 10 27.19 -9.41 -31.55
N ARG A 11 28.19 -8.67 -31.09
CA ARG A 11 29.57 -8.72 -31.61
C ARG A 11 30.52 -9.48 -30.69
N TYR A 12 30.24 -9.46 -29.40
CA TYR A 12 31.09 -10.11 -28.41
C TYR A 12 30.28 -10.40 -27.13
N MET A 13 30.61 -11.48 -26.48
CA MET A 13 30.19 -11.83 -25.13
C MET A 13 31.37 -12.38 -24.34
N ASN A 14 31.56 -11.91 -23.11
CA ASN A 14 32.65 -12.44 -22.27
C ASN A 14 32.28 -13.83 -21.71
N GLY A 15 33.32 -14.59 -21.26
CA GLY A 15 33.14 -15.95 -20.76
C GLY A 15 32.10 -16.09 -19.65
N ASN A 16 32.02 -15.11 -18.71
CA ASN A 16 30.97 -15.10 -17.67
C ASN A 16 29.57 -14.93 -18.26
N GLY A 17 29.41 -14.12 -19.32
CA GLY A 17 28.15 -13.95 -20.01
C GLY A 17 27.69 -15.22 -20.72
N ILE A 18 28.61 -15.90 -21.40
CA ILE A 18 28.41 -17.19 -22.08
C ILE A 18 27.96 -18.23 -21.03
N CYS A 19 28.70 -18.36 -19.93
CA CYS A 19 28.41 -19.31 -18.86
C CYS A 19 27.05 -19.00 -18.20
N ALA A 20 26.77 -17.76 -17.84
CA ALA A 20 25.53 -17.36 -17.19
C ALA A 20 24.29 -17.56 -18.07
N MET A 21 24.44 -17.47 -19.39
CA MET A 21 23.38 -17.75 -20.36
C MET A 21 23.34 -19.21 -20.80
N GLU A 22 24.22 -20.08 -20.27
CA GLU A 22 24.33 -21.51 -20.61
C GLU A 22 24.49 -21.73 -22.12
N ILE A 23 25.26 -20.84 -22.78
CA ILE A 23 25.58 -20.94 -24.21
C ILE A 23 26.79 -21.87 -24.38
N ASP A 24 26.62 -22.95 -25.10
CA ASP A 24 27.69 -23.93 -25.33
C ASP A 24 28.69 -23.45 -26.38
N ASP A 25 28.22 -22.74 -27.41
CA ASP A 25 29.03 -22.19 -28.49
C ASP A 25 28.61 -20.74 -28.78
N PHE A 26 29.54 -19.81 -28.62
CA PHE A 26 29.28 -18.40 -28.91
C PHE A 26 28.96 -18.15 -30.40
N CYS A 27 29.54 -18.94 -31.33
CA CYS A 27 29.24 -18.78 -32.74
C CYS A 27 27.75 -18.92 -33.09
N ALA A 28 26.99 -19.63 -32.27
CA ALA A 28 25.54 -19.77 -32.46
C ALA A 28 24.75 -18.47 -32.25
N VAL A 29 25.29 -17.52 -31.48
CA VAL A 29 24.62 -16.23 -31.13
C VAL A 29 25.39 -15.03 -31.68
N GLU A 30 26.63 -15.19 -32.15
CA GLU A 30 27.37 -14.11 -32.77
C GLU A 30 26.69 -13.62 -34.05
N GLY A 31 26.54 -12.29 -34.18
CA GLY A 31 25.86 -11.68 -35.31
C GLY A 31 24.35 -11.76 -35.28
N GLN A 32 23.75 -12.46 -34.30
CA GLN A 32 22.29 -12.47 -34.11
C GLN A 32 21.81 -11.15 -33.48
N PRO A 33 20.59 -10.68 -33.79
CA PRO A 33 19.99 -9.54 -33.10
C PRO A 33 19.85 -9.84 -31.60
N TRP A 34 20.43 -9.00 -30.75
CA TRP A 34 20.34 -9.21 -29.30
C TRP A 34 18.91 -9.26 -28.79
N ALA A 35 18.01 -8.47 -29.35
CA ALA A 35 16.61 -8.44 -28.98
C ALA A 35 15.89 -9.78 -29.22
N ASP A 36 16.33 -10.58 -30.21
CA ASP A 36 15.70 -11.86 -30.54
C ASP A 36 16.03 -12.98 -29.54
N LEU A 37 17.05 -12.79 -28.71
CA LEU A 37 17.36 -13.69 -27.61
C LEU A 37 16.43 -13.50 -26.39
N TRP A 38 15.55 -12.51 -26.43
CA TRP A 38 14.66 -12.16 -25.33
C TRP A 38 13.21 -12.50 -25.64
N PRO A 39 12.40 -12.89 -24.64
CA PRO A 39 10.96 -13.03 -24.79
C PRO A 39 10.32 -11.73 -25.30
N ASP A 40 9.17 -11.85 -25.97
CA ASP A 40 8.48 -10.72 -26.60
C ASP A 40 8.18 -9.57 -25.64
N GLU A 41 7.86 -9.88 -24.37
CA GLU A 41 7.59 -8.88 -23.33
C GLU A 41 8.82 -8.01 -23.01
N ALA A 42 10.03 -8.61 -23.02
CA ALA A 42 11.28 -7.91 -22.73
C ALA A 42 11.91 -7.26 -23.98
N ARG A 43 11.57 -7.74 -25.17
CA ARG A 43 12.14 -7.28 -26.46
C ARG A 43 11.96 -5.79 -26.67
N GLN A 44 10.79 -5.23 -26.30
CA GLN A 44 10.52 -3.81 -26.44
C GLN A 44 11.43 -2.93 -25.56
N ALA A 45 11.77 -3.38 -24.37
CA ALA A 45 12.70 -2.68 -23.48
C ALA A 45 14.12 -2.64 -24.09
N ILE A 46 14.56 -3.74 -24.71
CA ILE A 46 15.85 -3.83 -25.41
C ILE A 46 15.90 -2.85 -26.58
N ILE A 47 14.92 -2.92 -27.49
CA ILE A 47 14.86 -2.06 -28.67
C ILE A 47 14.74 -0.57 -28.24
N GLY A 48 13.93 -0.28 -27.25
CA GLY A 48 13.76 1.08 -26.72
C GLY A 48 15.01 1.64 -26.01
N SER A 49 15.94 0.79 -25.58
CA SER A 49 17.18 1.23 -24.95
C SER A 49 18.20 1.82 -25.95
N TYR A 50 18.19 1.38 -27.21
CA TYR A 50 19.16 1.82 -28.21
C TYR A 50 19.08 3.32 -28.55
N PRO A 51 17.90 3.90 -28.87
CA PRO A 51 17.82 5.34 -29.15
C PRO A 51 18.25 6.20 -27.96
N GLN A 52 17.91 5.79 -26.73
CA GLN A 52 18.32 6.51 -25.53
C GLN A 52 19.83 6.41 -25.30
N ALA A 53 20.40 5.21 -25.46
CA ALA A 53 21.84 5.02 -25.32
C ALA A 53 22.61 5.77 -26.41
N ALA A 54 22.10 5.86 -27.64
CA ALA A 54 22.71 6.61 -28.72
C ALA A 54 22.83 8.13 -28.43
N THR A 55 22.00 8.69 -27.55
CA THR A 55 22.14 10.09 -27.08
C THR A 55 23.17 10.28 -25.96
N GLY A 56 23.93 9.24 -25.61
CA GLY A 56 24.94 9.28 -24.56
C GLY A 56 24.42 8.89 -23.16
N GLN A 57 23.15 8.50 -23.04
CA GLN A 57 22.55 8.09 -21.78
C GLN A 57 22.81 6.61 -21.47
N THR A 58 22.95 6.27 -20.18
CA THR A 58 22.94 4.89 -19.73
C THR A 58 21.53 4.48 -19.37
N VAL A 59 21.01 3.43 -19.98
CA VAL A 59 19.68 2.88 -19.76
C VAL A 59 19.77 1.67 -18.86
N ARG A 60 18.89 1.56 -17.87
CA ARG A 60 18.82 0.39 -16.97
C ARG A 60 17.39 -0.11 -16.87
N PHE A 61 17.23 -1.42 -16.96
CA PHE A 61 15.93 -2.09 -16.81
C PHE A 61 16.11 -3.50 -16.26
N ARG A 62 15.04 -4.05 -15.72
CA ARG A 62 14.98 -5.45 -15.28
C ARG A 62 14.09 -6.21 -16.23
N ALA A 63 14.48 -7.41 -16.59
CA ALA A 63 13.70 -8.24 -17.49
C ALA A 63 13.94 -9.73 -17.24
N PHE A 64 12.92 -10.51 -17.44
CA PHE A 64 12.98 -11.95 -17.45
C PHE A 64 13.51 -12.44 -18.80
N CYS A 65 14.50 -13.33 -18.78
CA CYS A 65 14.97 -14.04 -19.96
C CYS A 65 15.54 -15.39 -19.54
N PRO A 66 14.96 -16.52 -19.98
CA PRO A 66 15.54 -17.82 -19.72
C PRO A 66 16.89 -17.94 -20.41
N THR A 67 17.74 -18.80 -19.88
CA THR A 67 19.02 -19.17 -20.52
C THR A 67 18.80 -19.94 -21.84
N ALA A 68 19.85 -20.16 -22.61
CA ALA A 68 19.78 -20.98 -23.82
C ALA A 68 19.30 -22.42 -23.58
N LYS A 69 19.47 -22.95 -22.35
CA LYS A 69 18.97 -24.26 -21.92
C LYS A 69 17.59 -24.22 -21.23
N GLY A 70 16.95 -23.04 -21.19
CA GLY A 70 15.62 -22.85 -20.64
C GLY A 70 15.55 -22.61 -19.13
N SER A 71 16.69 -22.46 -18.43
CA SER A 71 16.70 -22.11 -17.00
C SER A 71 16.10 -20.70 -16.81
N PRO A 72 15.08 -20.51 -15.97
CA PRO A 72 14.46 -19.20 -15.74
C PRO A 72 15.44 -18.26 -15.06
N ARG A 73 15.60 -17.04 -15.60
CA ARG A 73 16.50 -16.01 -15.06
C ARG A 73 15.89 -14.63 -15.13
N TRP A 74 16.15 -13.85 -14.11
CA TRP A 74 15.89 -12.42 -14.07
C TRP A 74 17.20 -11.66 -14.19
N TRP A 75 17.21 -10.66 -15.05
CA TRP A 75 18.40 -9.88 -15.35
C TRP A 75 18.20 -8.40 -15.04
N ASP A 76 19.15 -7.81 -14.33
CA ASP A 76 19.32 -6.36 -14.24
C ASP A 76 20.28 -5.95 -15.34
N VAL A 77 19.76 -5.26 -16.33
CA VAL A 77 20.46 -4.95 -17.57
C VAL A 77 20.77 -3.47 -17.63
N THR A 78 22.05 -3.16 -17.89
CA THR A 78 22.52 -1.79 -18.14
C THR A 78 23.04 -1.73 -19.57
N VAL A 79 22.58 -0.75 -20.36
CA VAL A 79 23.01 -0.49 -21.73
C VAL A 79 23.64 0.90 -21.77
N SER A 80 24.88 0.98 -22.19
CA SER A 80 25.66 2.21 -22.32
C SER A 80 26.20 2.36 -23.75
N PRO A 81 26.35 3.59 -24.27
CA PRO A 81 26.98 3.78 -25.57
C PRO A 81 28.48 3.46 -25.52
N VAL A 82 29.00 3.01 -26.62
CA VAL A 82 30.44 2.84 -26.87
C VAL A 82 30.83 3.78 -27.99
N THR A 83 31.91 4.52 -27.78
CA THR A 83 32.49 5.41 -28.81
C THR A 83 33.79 4.83 -29.35
N ASP A 84 34.10 5.14 -30.60
CA ASP A 84 35.39 4.82 -31.23
C ASP A 84 36.49 5.84 -30.82
N ASN A 85 37.66 5.69 -31.39
CA ASN A 85 38.82 6.58 -31.11
C ASN A 85 38.61 8.02 -31.61
N ALA A 86 37.65 8.26 -32.51
CA ALA A 86 37.30 9.58 -33.01
C ALA A 86 36.22 10.25 -32.14
N GLY A 87 35.64 9.49 -31.20
CA GLY A 87 34.53 9.94 -30.34
C GLY A 87 33.14 9.69 -30.92
N ASP A 88 33.06 9.04 -32.07
CA ASP A 88 31.79 8.72 -32.72
C ASP A 88 31.16 7.48 -32.11
N HIS A 89 29.81 7.44 -32.09
CA HIS A 89 29.07 6.30 -31.56
C HIS A 89 29.31 5.04 -32.38
N ALA A 90 29.89 4.02 -31.77
CA ALA A 90 30.33 2.77 -32.44
C ALA A 90 29.50 1.53 -32.06
N GLY A 91 28.66 1.62 -31.08
CA GLY A 91 27.84 0.50 -30.61
C GLY A 91 27.40 0.65 -29.17
N TYR A 92 27.00 -0.46 -28.55
CA TYR A 92 26.47 -0.48 -27.17
C TYR A 92 27.23 -1.53 -26.34
N LEU A 93 27.49 -1.17 -25.09
CA LEU A 93 27.93 -2.07 -24.04
C LEU A 93 26.74 -2.49 -23.19
N SER A 94 26.44 -3.78 -23.16
CA SER A 94 25.43 -4.32 -22.23
C SER A 94 26.09 -5.08 -21.10
N VAL A 95 25.74 -4.71 -19.87
CA VAL A 95 26.11 -5.43 -18.64
C VAL A 95 24.81 -6.00 -18.06
N SER A 96 24.74 -7.34 -18.00
CA SER A 96 23.59 -8.04 -17.38
C SER A 96 24.07 -8.73 -16.11
N ARG A 97 23.37 -8.47 -15.01
CA ARG A 97 23.57 -9.12 -13.72
C ARG A 97 22.39 -10.04 -13.44
N ASP A 98 22.68 -11.29 -13.08
CA ASP A 98 21.66 -12.22 -12.60
C ASP A 98 21.12 -11.75 -11.25
N ILE A 99 19.83 -11.51 -11.17
CA ILE A 99 19.09 -11.09 -9.97
C ILE A 99 17.98 -12.09 -9.63
N THR A 100 18.02 -13.29 -10.19
CA THR A 100 16.97 -14.31 -10.05
C THR A 100 16.65 -14.60 -8.59
N GLU A 101 17.68 -14.83 -7.77
CA GLU A 101 17.49 -15.10 -6.33
C GLU A 101 16.77 -13.94 -5.62
N THR A 102 17.14 -12.70 -5.94
CA THR A 102 16.53 -11.51 -5.36
C THR A 102 15.06 -11.38 -5.79
N GLU A 103 14.76 -11.56 -7.09
CA GLU A 103 13.39 -11.43 -7.61
C GLU A 103 12.51 -12.58 -7.13
N THR A 104 13.00 -13.81 -7.06
CA THR A 104 12.23 -14.94 -6.51
C THR A 104 11.96 -14.78 -5.01
N ALA A 105 12.93 -14.27 -4.24
CA ALA A 105 12.73 -13.98 -2.82
C ALA A 105 11.70 -12.85 -2.63
N ARG A 106 11.74 -11.80 -3.47
CA ARG A 106 10.76 -10.70 -3.45
C ARG A 106 9.35 -11.22 -3.76
N GLU A 107 9.19 -12.01 -4.81
CA GLU A 107 7.90 -12.59 -5.19
C GLU A 107 7.34 -13.51 -4.08
N ALA A 108 8.19 -14.35 -3.49
CA ALA A 108 7.79 -15.21 -2.37
C ALA A 108 7.32 -14.38 -1.16
N LEU A 109 7.97 -13.25 -0.86
CA LEU A 109 7.59 -12.35 0.22
C LEU A 109 6.24 -11.67 -0.08
N GLU A 110 6.02 -11.20 -1.31
CA GLU A 110 4.75 -10.60 -1.74
C GLU A 110 3.58 -11.59 -1.60
N ILE A 111 3.78 -12.84 -2.04
CA ILE A 111 2.78 -13.92 -1.89
C ILE A 111 2.49 -14.19 -0.42
N ALA A 112 3.52 -14.32 0.42
CA ALA A 112 3.36 -14.56 1.85
C ALA A 112 2.63 -13.40 2.56
N ALA A 113 2.94 -12.15 2.18
CA ALA A 113 2.28 -10.97 2.70
C ALA A 113 0.78 -10.93 2.31
N ALA A 114 0.46 -11.23 1.05
CA ALA A 114 -0.92 -11.32 0.58
C ALA A 114 -1.72 -12.41 1.31
N GLU A 115 -1.12 -13.59 1.52
CA GLU A 115 -1.74 -14.67 2.28
C GLU A 115 -1.96 -14.28 3.75
N MET A 116 -0.98 -13.64 4.40
CA MET A 116 -1.10 -13.18 5.77
C MET A 116 -2.23 -12.16 5.93
N LYS A 117 -2.35 -11.21 5.00
CA LYS A 117 -3.47 -10.26 4.94
C LYS A 117 -4.82 -10.96 4.88
N HIS A 118 -4.96 -11.96 3.99
CA HIS A 118 -6.17 -12.72 3.85
C HIS A 118 -6.51 -13.53 5.12
N ARG A 119 -5.52 -14.15 5.75
CA ARG A 119 -5.69 -14.89 7.00
C ARG A 119 -6.11 -13.99 8.15
N LEU A 120 -5.53 -12.79 8.29
CA LEU A 120 -5.93 -11.81 9.30
C LEU A 120 -7.40 -11.41 9.13
N LYS A 121 -7.81 -11.06 7.91
CA LYS A 121 -9.21 -10.73 7.60
C LYS A 121 -10.16 -11.87 7.99
N ASN A 122 -9.82 -13.09 7.63
CA ASN A 122 -10.65 -14.27 7.94
C ASN A 122 -10.73 -14.52 9.46
N THR A 123 -9.62 -14.36 10.17
CA THR A 123 -9.57 -14.53 11.62
C THR A 123 -10.47 -13.51 12.33
N TYR A 124 -10.39 -12.24 11.98
CA TYR A 124 -11.27 -11.21 12.56
C TYR A 124 -12.75 -11.46 12.23
N SER A 125 -13.06 -11.83 10.98
CA SER A 125 -14.43 -12.18 10.57
C SER A 125 -14.96 -13.40 11.34
N MET A 126 -14.13 -14.42 11.54
CA MET A 126 -14.50 -15.62 12.30
C MET A 126 -14.77 -15.27 13.76
N ILE A 127 -13.91 -14.52 14.43
CA ILE A 127 -14.09 -14.10 15.81
C ILE A 127 -15.39 -13.27 15.94
N GLY A 128 -15.64 -12.33 15.02
CA GLY A 128 -16.88 -11.55 14.99
C GLY A 128 -18.11 -12.45 14.86
N SER A 129 -18.09 -13.41 13.93
CA SER A 129 -19.19 -14.37 13.75
C SER A 129 -19.43 -15.27 14.98
N LEU A 130 -18.35 -15.70 15.65
CA LEU A 130 -18.46 -16.48 16.89
C LEU A 130 -19.07 -15.65 18.02
N LEU A 131 -18.65 -14.39 18.20
CA LEU A 131 -19.22 -13.51 19.20
C LEU A 131 -20.72 -13.31 18.99
N ILE A 132 -21.15 -13.04 17.76
CA ILE A 132 -22.55 -12.89 17.39
C ILE A 132 -23.31 -14.20 17.64
N GLY A 133 -22.71 -15.35 17.26
CA GLY A 133 -23.30 -16.66 17.47
C GLY A 133 -23.54 -17.01 18.94
N PHE A 134 -22.56 -16.73 19.81
CA PHE A 134 -22.68 -16.97 21.27
C PHE A 134 -23.62 -15.98 21.96
N ALA A 135 -23.78 -14.77 21.44
CA ALA A 135 -24.66 -13.76 22.01
C ALA A 135 -26.15 -13.99 21.70
N LYS A 136 -26.47 -14.87 20.75
CA LYS A 136 -27.81 -15.08 20.21
C LYS A 136 -28.82 -15.48 21.31
N GLY A 137 -29.95 -14.79 21.34
CA GLY A 137 -31.03 -15.01 22.31
C GLY A 137 -30.98 -14.12 23.54
N ASN A 138 -30.01 -13.20 23.64
CA ASN A 138 -29.97 -12.15 24.67
C ASN A 138 -29.67 -10.80 24.00
N ALA A 139 -30.65 -9.90 23.99
CA ALA A 139 -30.55 -8.64 23.22
C ALA A 139 -29.35 -7.75 23.63
N ASP A 140 -29.01 -7.71 24.93
CA ASP A 140 -27.86 -6.92 25.40
C ASP A 140 -26.54 -7.52 24.94
N ASN A 141 -26.44 -8.86 24.95
CA ASN A 141 -25.26 -9.56 24.46
C ASN A 141 -25.13 -9.48 22.93
N GLU A 142 -26.24 -9.54 22.21
CA GLU A 142 -26.27 -9.36 20.74
C GLU A 142 -25.77 -7.97 20.34
N ALA A 143 -26.26 -6.93 21.01
CA ALA A 143 -25.80 -5.55 20.76
C ALA A 143 -24.29 -5.41 21.02
N PHE A 144 -23.78 -5.95 22.12
CA PHE A 144 -22.35 -5.95 22.44
C PHE A 144 -21.51 -6.75 21.42
N ALA A 145 -22.00 -7.92 20.99
CA ALA A 145 -21.30 -8.77 20.02
C ALA A 145 -21.19 -8.10 18.65
N HIS A 146 -22.23 -7.42 18.18
CA HIS A 146 -22.21 -6.64 16.95
C HIS A 146 -21.20 -5.50 17.03
N GLU A 147 -21.21 -4.73 18.13
CA GLU A 147 -20.28 -3.64 18.36
C GLU A 147 -18.81 -4.14 18.35
N MET A 148 -18.54 -5.28 18.99
CA MET A 148 -17.21 -5.88 18.97
C MET A 148 -16.79 -6.35 17.56
N ALA A 149 -17.71 -6.93 16.79
CA ALA A 149 -17.44 -7.35 15.43
C ALA A 149 -17.10 -6.16 14.51
N GLU A 150 -17.79 -5.03 14.65
CA GLU A 150 -17.51 -3.79 13.92
C GLU A 150 -16.12 -3.23 14.25
N ARG A 151 -15.75 -3.19 15.54
CA ARG A 151 -14.41 -2.78 16.00
C ARG A 151 -13.30 -3.69 15.45
N MET A 152 -13.53 -4.99 15.41
CA MET A 152 -12.61 -5.94 14.80
C MET A 152 -12.46 -5.73 13.29
N GLY A 153 -13.53 -5.34 12.60
CA GLY A 153 -13.51 -4.95 11.19
C GLY A 153 -12.58 -3.77 10.93
N ALA A 154 -12.69 -2.70 11.72
CA ALA A 154 -11.82 -1.54 11.62
C ALA A 154 -10.34 -1.87 11.86
N LEU A 155 -10.05 -2.69 12.89
CA LEU A 155 -8.70 -3.18 13.15
C LEU A 155 -8.15 -4.04 12.01
N SER A 156 -8.99 -4.92 11.44
CA SER A 156 -8.63 -5.75 10.30
C SER A 156 -8.22 -4.89 9.10
N THR A 157 -8.96 -3.82 8.84
CA THR A 157 -8.65 -2.88 7.76
C THR A 157 -7.30 -2.20 7.98
N ALA A 158 -7.04 -1.66 9.18
CA ALA A 158 -5.76 -1.03 9.49
C ALA A 158 -4.58 -2.00 9.36
N GLN A 159 -4.71 -3.21 9.93
CA GLN A 159 -3.64 -4.21 9.85
C GLN A 159 -3.38 -4.70 8.43
N ALA A 160 -4.44 -4.84 7.61
CA ALA A 160 -4.30 -5.23 6.22
C ALA A 160 -3.49 -4.23 5.39
N LEU A 161 -3.53 -2.95 5.73
CA LEU A 161 -2.72 -1.91 5.09
C LEU A 161 -1.23 -2.02 5.46
N PHE A 162 -0.89 -2.40 6.69
CA PHE A 162 0.50 -2.61 7.10
C PHE A 162 1.18 -3.82 6.45
N VAL A 163 0.44 -4.88 6.16
CA VAL A 163 0.99 -6.12 5.58
C VAL A 163 1.21 -5.98 4.07
N SER A 164 0.59 -5.00 3.42
CA SER A 164 0.54 -4.92 1.95
C SER A 164 1.71 -4.21 1.30
N ASP A 165 2.46 -3.40 2.04
CA ASP A 165 3.43 -2.49 1.44
C ASP A 165 4.74 -2.43 2.23
N GLU A 166 5.85 -2.44 1.49
CA GLU A 166 7.18 -2.05 1.98
C GLU A 166 7.26 -0.54 2.32
N VAL A 167 6.20 0.20 2.01
CA VAL A 167 6.10 1.65 2.21
C VAL A 167 5.44 1.92 3.57
N PRO A 168 5.98 2.87 4.36
CA PRO A 168 5.35 3.30 5.60
C PRO A 168 3.88 3.70 5.37
N LEU A 169 3.00 3.32 6.31
CA LEU A 169 1.57 3.62 6.17
C LEU A 169 1.31 5.12 6.36
N GLU A 170 0.77 5.74 5.33
CA GLU A 170 0.40 7.15 5.32
C GLU A 170 -1.10 7.33 5.65
N LEU A 171 -1.44 8.47 6.26
CA LEU A 171 -2.82 8.79 6.63
C LEU A 171 -3.76 8.91 5.43
N ASP A 172 -3.25 9.38 4.30
CA ASP A 172 -4.01 9.52 3.04
C ASP A 172 -4.48 8.18 2.46
N ARG A 173 -3.89 7.06 2.92
CA ARG A 173 -4.33 5.69 2.62
C ARG A 173 -5.21 5.11 3.73
N LEU A 174 -4.87 5.38 5.00
CA LEU A 174 -5.58 4.82 6.14
C LEU A 174 -6.98 5.42 6.30
N ILE A 175 -7.10 6.74 6.32
CA ILE A 175 -8.39 7.41 6.58
C ILE A 175 -9.44 7.05 5.52
N PRO A 176 -9.16 7.14 4.19
CA PRO A 176 -10.13 6.73 3.18
C PRO A 176 -10.57 5.26 3.34
N ALA A 177 -9.65 4.34 3.61
CA ALA A 177 -9.98 2.93 3.79
C ALA A 177 -10.94 2.67 4.96
N LEU A 178 -10.89 3.53 6.01
CA LEU A 178 -11.74 3.41 7.19
C LEU A 178 -13.12 4.06 7.00
N VAL A 179 -13.23 5.16 6.25
CA VAL A 179 -14.47 5.94 6.19
C VAL A 179 -15.30 5.72 4.92
N THR A 180 -14.68 5.33 3.80
CA THR A 180 -15.40 5.06 2.54
C THR A 180 -16.58 4.07 2.68
N PRO A 181 -16.50 3.01 3.51
CA PRO A 181 -17.63 2.10 3.69
C PRO A 181 -18.89 2.77 4.26
N PHE A 182 -18.77 3.95 4.88
CA PHE A 182 -19.85 4.71 5.49
C PHE A 182 -20.36 5.85 4.61
N ASP A 183 -19.73 6.10 3.46
CA ASP A 183 -20.16 7.15 2.52
C ASP A 183 -21.52 6.80 1.90
N GLN A 184 -22.49 7.69 2.05
CA GLN A 184 -23.87 7.50 1.61
C GLN A 184 -24.42 8.78 0.99
N PRO A 185 -25.31 8.69 -0.03
CA PRO A 185 -25.92 9.88 -0.62
C PRO A 185 -26.69 10.76 0.38
N ALA A 186 -27.28 10.17 1.43
CA ALA A 186 -28.00 10.88 2.47
C ALA A 186 -27.09 11.54 3.52
N CYS A 187 -25.85 11.09 3.61
CA CYS A 187 -24.82 11.64 4.49
C CYS A 187 -23.44 11.44 3.83
N PRO A 188 -22.98 12.38 3.00
CA PRO A 188 -21.68 12.28 2.37
C PRO A 188 -20.55 12.39 3.40
N VAL A 189 -19.54 11.54 3.24
CA VAL A 189 -18.31 11.59 4.02
C VAL A 189 -17.25 12.31 3.20
N THR A 190 -16.90 13.53 3.60
CA THR A 190 -15.92 14.37 2.92
C THR A 190 -14.57 14.26 3.61
N ILE A 191 -13.53 14.00 2.84
CA ILE A 191 -12.14 13.91 3.31
C ILE A 191 -11.38 15.12 2.76
N GLU A 192 -10.80 15.94 3.64
CA GLU A 192 -10.01 17.10 3.23
C GLU A 192 -8.69 17.18 3.98
N ARG A 193 -7.69 17.77 3.32
CA ARG A 193 -6.39 18.11 3.92
C ARG A 193 -5.73 16.94 4.67
N LEU A 194 -5.72 15.75 4.07
CA LEU A 194 -4.88 14.70 4.61
C LEU A 194 -3.42 15.05 4.34
N SER A 195 -2.62 15.08 5.40
CA SER A 195 -1.16 15.10 5.25
C SER A 195 -0.67 13.70 4.90
N SER A 196 0.38 13.58 4.08
CA SER A 196 1.09 12.32 3.82
C SER A 196 1.91 11.87 5.05
N SER A 197 1.34 12.07 6.25
CA SER A 197 1.99 11.74 7.52
C SER A 197 2.08 10.24 7.69
N ILE A 198 3.29 9.77 7.97
CA ILE A 198 3.55 8.37 8.30
C ILE A 198 3.06 8.09 9.71
N VAL A 199 2.36 6.98 9.89
CA VAL A 199 1.91 6.48 11.19
C VAL A 199 2.50 5.11 11.48
N ASP A 200 2.84 4.86 12.75
CA ASP A 200 3.23 3.53 13.19
C ASP A 200 2.00 2.62 13.33
N GLN A 201 2.24 1.30 13.45
CA GLN A 201 1.16 0.31 13.59
C GLN A 201 0.26 0.58 14.79
N GLY A 202 0.85 1.05 15.90
CA GLY A 202 0.09 1.36 17.11
C GLY A 202 -0.82 2.58 16.96
N GLN A 203 -0.32 3.62 16.29
CA GLN A 203 -1.09 4.81 15.96
C GLN A 203 -2.21 4.46 14.97
N ALA A 204 -1.92 3.70 13.92
CA ALA A 204 -2.93 3.30 12.94
C ALA A 204 -4.05 2.44 13.56
N ASN A 205 -3.69 1.50 14.44
CA ASN A 205 -4.70 0.73 15.19
C ASN A 205 -5.57 1.62 16.08
N ALA A 206 -4.97 2.61 16.75
CA ALA A 206 -5.71 3.56 17.57
C ALA A 206 -6.65 4.43 16.73
N ILE A 207 -6.16 4.95 15.60
CA ILE A 207 -6.95 5.74 14.64
C ILE A 207 -8.11 4.89 14.11
N ALA A 208 -7.85 3.65 13.68
CA ALA A 208 -8.87 2.76 13.14
C ALA A 208 -9.99 2.48 14.14
N LEU A 209 -9.63 2.22 15.42
CA LEU A 209 -10.61 2.00 16.47
C LEU A 209 -11.43 3.26 16.78
N VAL A 210 -10.78 4.43 16.82
CA VAL A 210 -11.49 5.70 17.08
C VAL A 210 -12.42 6.05 15.92
N ILE A 211 -11.92 6.04 14.68
CA ILE A 211 -12.73 6.35 13.49
C ILE A 211 -13.87 5.33 13.33
N GLY A 212 -13.60 4.04 13.53
CA GLY A 212 -14.61 2.99 13.49
C GLY A 212 -15.72 3.23 14.53
N GLU A 213 -15.35 3.56 15.77
CA GLU A 213 -16.31 3.86 16.84
C GLU A 213 -17.14 5.12 16.54
N LEU A 214 -16.50 6.18 16.03
CA LEU A 214 -17.20 7.40 15.61
C LEU A 214 -18.19 7.13 14.49
N ALA A 215 -17.79 6.34 13.47
CA ALA A 215 -18.65 5.98 12.36
C ALA A 215 -19.86 5.12 12.82
N VAL A 216 -19.64 4.16 13.72
CA VAL A 216 -20.69 3.32 14.31
C VAL A 216 -21.65 4.16 15.15
N ASN A 217 -21.13 5.08 15.98
CA ASN A 217 -21.95 5.97 16.77
C ASN A 217 -22.78 6.91 15.89
N SER A 218 -22.17 7.44 14.82
CA SER A 218 -22.87 8.26 13.84
C SER A 218 -23.98 7.48 13.12
N ALA A 219 -23.73 6.20 12.77
CA ALA A 219 -24.74 5.33 12.17
C ALA A 219 -25.89 4.95 13.12
N LYS A 220 -25.67 5.00 14.43
CA LYS A 220 -26.71 4.71 15.44
C LYS A 220 -27.48 5.95 15.89
N HIS A 221 -26.79 7.07 16.03
CA HIS A 221 -27.32 8.24 16.74
C HIS A 221 -27.01 9.58 16.07
N GLY A 222 -26.15 9.59 15.07
CA GLY A 222 -25.60 10.81 14.48
C GLY A 222 -26.04 11.09 13.04
N ALA A 223 -25.18 11.78 12.30
CA ALA A 223 -25.47 12.24 10.94
C ALA A 223 -25.66 11.09 9.95
N LEU A 224 -24.92 9.97 10.10
CA LEU A 224 -25.10 8.79 9.25
C LEU A 224 -26.50 8.16 9.42
N HIS A 225 -27.15 8.32 10.60
CA HIS A 225 -28.50 7.84 10.85
C HIS A 225 -29.57 8.86 10.41
N HIS A 226 -29.39 10.13 10.76
CA HIS A 226 -30.41 11.17 10.59
C HIS A 226 -30.27 11.98 9.31
N GLY A 227 -29.24 11.68 8.50
CA GLY A 227 -28.83 12.54 7.40
C GLY A 227 -28.00 13.74 7.88
N GLY A 228 -27.19 14.28 6.99
CA GLY A 228 -26.29 15.39 7.30
C GLY A 228 -24.98 15.26 6.55
N ASN A 229 -23.87 15.53 7.21
CA ASN A 229 -22.54 15.30 6.65
C ASN A 229 -21.52 14.91 7.73
N VAL A 230 -20.48 14.21 7.30
CA VAL A 230 -19.28 13.91 8.08
C VAL A 230 -18.09 14.46 7.33
N HIS A 231 -17.23 15.18 8.04
CA HIS A 231 -16.01 15.75 7.49
C HIS A 231 -14.80 15.26 8.27
N VAL A 232 -13.81 14.70 7.58
CA VAL A 232 -12.58 14.20 8.18
C VAL A 232 -11.38 14.91 7.57
N SER A 233 -10.53 15.46 8.42
CA SER A 233 -9.29 16.10 8.01
C SER A 233 -8.14 15.72 8.91
N ALA A 234 -6.90 15.88 8.43
CA ALA A 234 -5.69 15.65 9.23
C ALA A 234 -4.63 16.68 8.89
N VAL A 235 -4.00 17.20 9.94
CA VAL A 235 -2.93 18.19 9.84
C VAL A 235 -1.74 17.71 10.66
N GLU A 236 -0.56 17.77 10.06
CA GLU A 236 0.70 17.53 10.74
C GLU A 236 1.39 18.84 11.07
N GLU A 237 1.81 18.98 12.31
CA GLU A 237 2.64 20.06 12.82
C GLU A 237 3.99 19.48 13.28
N LEU A 238 4.96 20.33 13.61
CA LEU A 238 6.33 19.91 13.96
C LEU A 238 6.40 18.81 15.04
N GLU A 239 5.51 18.85 16.02
CA GLU A 239 5.53 17.92 17.17
C GLU A 239 4.23 17.13 17.33
N SER A 240 3.27 17.28 16.41
CA SER A 240 1.97 16.63 16.55
C SER A 240 1.31 16.29 15.22
N LEU A 241 0.53 15.22 15.27
CA LEU A 241 -0.40 14.81 14.24
C LEU A 241 -1.81 14.97 14.79
N THR A 242 -2.63 15.81 14.17
CA THR A 242 -4.01 16.03 14.58
C THR A 242 -4.97 15.56 13.49
N ILE A 243 -5.92 14.70 13.89
CA ILE A 243 -7.03 14.25 13.05
C ILE A 243 -8.30 14.89 13.63
N LEU A 244 -9.12 15.46 12.74
CA LEU A 244 -10.38 16.08 13.09
C LEU A 244 -11.52 15.33 12.40
N TRP A 245 -12.49 14.89 13.18
CA TRP A 245 -13.78 14.38 12.74
C TRP A 245 -14.83 15.42 13.08
N VAL A 246 -15.58 15.90 12.10
CA VAL A 246 -16.68 16.84 12.29
C VAL A 246 -17.93 16.25 11.70
N GLU A 247 -18.94 16.08 12.54
CA GLU A 247 -20.21 15.52 12.18
C GLU A 247 -21.30 16.58 12.37
N ARG A 248 -22.16 16.77 11.38
CA ARG A 248 -23.29 17.67 11.40
C ARG A 248 -24.56 16.92 11.01
N SER A 249 -25.49 16.81 11.92
CA SER A 249 -26.76 16.11 11.74
C SER A 249 -27.86 17.07 11.31
N ASN A 250 -28.74 16.59 10.45
CA ASN A 250 -29.96 17.33 10.08
C ASN A 250 -31.00 17.39 11.21
N GLN A 251 -30.81 16.63 12.29
CA GLN A 251 -31.64 16.65 13.49
C GLN A 251 -30.84 17.11 14.71
N PRO A 252 -31.47 17.85 15.66
CA PRO A 252 -30.79 18.29 16.86
C PRO A 252 -30.29 17.12 17.72
N VAL A 253 -29.06 17.22 18.21
CA VAL A 253 -28.45 16.22 19.10
C VAL A 253 -29.01 16.41 20.51
N LEU A 254 -29.71 15.40 21.02
CA LEU A 254 -30.32 15.44 22.36
C LEU A 254 -29.25 15.39 23.46
N ALA A 255 -29.51 16.09 24.58
CA ALA A 255 -28.55 16.15 25.69
C ALA A 255 -28.18 14.77 26.26
N ARG A 256 -29.10 13.78 26.22
CA ARG A 256 -28.86 12.40 26.66
C ARG A 256 -27.82 11.67 25.77
N ASP A 257 -27.72 12.05 24.53
CA ASP A 257 -26.80 11.42 23.56
C ASP A 257 -25.38 12.01 23.68
N ARG A 258 -25.22 13.11 24.43
CA ARG A 258 -23.95 13.77 24.76
C ARG A 258 -23.24 13.13 25.96
N THR A 259 -23.89 12.23 26.71
CA THR A 259 -23.27 11.56 27.85
C THR A 259 -22.37 10.41 27.39
N GLY A 260 -21.10 10.47 27.78
CA GLY A 260 -20.09 9.53 27.40
C GLY A 260 -20.38 8.09 27.82
N GLY A 261 -20.71 7.23 26.84
CA GLY A 261 -20.86 5.80 27.04
C GLY A 261 -19.52 5.06 27.21
N GLN A 262 -19.58 3.74 27.26
CA GLN A 262 -18.37 2.88 27.35
C GLN A 262 -17.41 3.09 26.18
N GLY A 263 -17.92 3.41 24.98
CA GLY A 263 -17.12 3.67 23.77
C GLY A 263 -16.17 4.86 23.93
N LEU A 264 -16.67 6.01 24.47
CA LEU A 264 -15.82 7.19 24.70
C LEU A 264 -14.66 6.90 25.65
N ARG A 265 -14.93 6.20 26.76
CA ARG A 265 -13.87 5.80 27.71
C ARG A 265 -12.85 4.84 27.10
N LEU A 266 -13.31 3.96 26.22
CA LEU A 266 -12.41 3.04 25.50
C LEU A 266 -11.51 3.82 24.56
N MET A 267 -12.07 4.74 23.74
CA MET A 267 -11.29 5.59 22.82
C MET A 267 -10.23 6.40 23.57
N GLU A 268 -10.60 7.04 24.71
CA GLU A 268 -9.64 7.78 25.55
C GLU A 268 -8.49 6.90 26.02
N ARG A 269 -8.79 5.68 26.49
CA ARG A 269 -7.77 4.73 26.96
C ARG A 269 -6.81 4.31 25.85
N ILE A 270 -7.34 4.00 24.68
CA ILE A 270 -6.56 3.56 23.53
C ILE A 270 -5.63 4.68 23.04
N VAL A 271 -6.16 5.89 22.91
CA VAL A 271 -5.40 7.06 22.47
C VAL A 271 -4.31 7.43 23.47
N ARG A 272 -4.65 7.45 24.76
CA ARG A 272 -3.69 7.73 25.83
C ARG A 272 -2.56 6.72 25.90
N ALA A 273 -2.82 5.44 25.63
CA ALA A 273 -1.80 4.39 25.56
C ALA A 273 -0.77 4.63 24.43
N ARG A 274 -1.09 5.49 23.46
CA ARG A 274 -0.22 5.92 22.34
C ARG A 274 0.25 7.37 22.49
N ARG A 275 0.30 7.88 23.71
CA ARG A 275 0.71 9.27 24.04
C ARG A 275 -0.10 10.32 23.29
N GLY A 276 -1.35 9.97 22.92
CA GLY A 276 -2.28 10.88 22.27
C GLY A 276 -3.29 11.47 23.24
N ILE A 277 -4.03 12.45 22.75
CA ILE A 277 -5.13 13.13 23.42
C ILE A 277 -6.32 13.10 22.49
N ILE A 278 -7.52 12.83 23.04
CA ILE A 278 -8.78 12.95 22.32
C ILE A 278 -9.65 13.98 23.05
N ALA A 279 -10.25 14.90 22.31
CA ALA A 279 -11.14 15.93 22.80
C ALA A 279 -12.44 15.89 22.02
N TYR A 280 -13.56 16.08 22.71
CA TYR A 280 -14.91 16.08 22.17
C TYR A 280 -15.55 17.46 22.38
N ASP A 281 -16.15 17.98 21.33
CA ASP A 281 -16.91 19.23 21.37
C ASP A 281 -18.29 18.98 20.76
N TRP A 282 -19.34 19.12 21.59
CA TRP A 282 -20.72 18.91 21.23
C TRP A 282 -21.43 20.25 21.11
N ASP A 283 -22.07 20.45 19.98
CA ASP A 283 -23.01 21.55 19.80
C ASP A 283 -24.41 21.03 19.43
N ASP A 284 -25.35 21.93 19.16
CA ASP A 284 -26.73 21.57 18.82
C ASP A 284 -26.86 20.93 17.45
N SER A 285 -25.84 21.08 16.59
CA SER A 285 -25.82 20.55 15.22
C SER A 285 -25.02 19.26 15.08
N GLY A 286 -24.21 18.86 16.07
CA GLY A 286 -23.40 17.65 15.95
C GLY A 286 -22.26 17.51 16.93
N LEU A 287 -21.24 16.82 16.49
CA LEU A 287 -20.06 16.45 17.24
C LEU A 287 -18.77 16.82 16.47
N SER A 288 -17.83 17.43 17.17
CA SER A 288 -16.45 17.56 16.67
C SER A 288 -15.51 16.78 17.58
N VAL A 289 -14.69 15.91 17.01
CA VAL A 289 -13.68 15.12 17.74
C VAL A 289 -12.31 15.45 17.21
N ARG A 290 -11.42 15.83 18.12
CA ARG A 290 -10.02 16.09 17.81
C ARG A 290 -9.16 15.01 18.44
N LEU A 291 -8.41 14.31 17.60
CA LEU A 291 -7.46 13.26 17.98
C LEU A 291 -6.05 13.75 17.68
N THR A 292 -5.22 13.91 18.71
CA THR A 292 -3.86 14.42 18.57
C THR A 292 -2.86 13.41 19.11
N PHE A 293 -1.84 13.06 18.32
CA PHE A 293 -0.70 12.25 18.71
C PHE A 293 0.55 13.12 18.74
N ARG A 294 1.41 12.93 19.74
CA ARG A 294 2.75 13.51 19.76
C ARG A 294 3.67 12.69 18.85
N ARG A 295 4.55 13.37 18.15
CA ARG A 295 5.60 12.80 17.31
C ARG A 295 6.85 12.54 18.12
#